data_329f4e248374e3fcd9610f9b06c23f82
#
_entry.id   329f4e248374e3fcd9610f9b06c23f82
#
_cell.length_a   1.000
_cell.length_b   1.000
_cell.length_c   1.000
_cell.angle_alpha   90.00
_cell.angle_beta   90.00
_cell.angle_gamma   90.00
#
_symmetry.space_group_name_H-M   'P 1'
#
loop_
_entity.id
_entity.type
_entity.pdbx_description
1 polymer ?
#
loop_
_entity_poly.entity_id
_entity_poly.type
_entity_poly.pdbx_seq_one_letter_code
_entity_poly.pdbx_strand_id
1 'polypeptide(L)'
;MDRERTCAVPDLGPEVYSRWRASEIGATTERLESQLVLELVGNVGGRKVLDVGCGDGELALELAKRGAVVTGIDASAAMIDAAKRRAVQHNADIMFQVATAQQIPFAAEQFDVVTAITVLCFVEDASPVFREIARVLRPGGRLIIGELGKWSSWAAGRRIRAWLGSRLWRQGRFRTAHELCGLAGQAGLMVESVRGAIYYPRWGFATRLLSPCDSALGRLTTFGAGFMALSAVKPAR
;
A
#
# COMPACT_ATOMS: atom_id res chain seq x y z
N MET A 1 12.40 8.79 30.00
CA MET A 1 13.26 8.84 28.79
C MET A 1 12.90 7.62 27.95
N ASP A 2 11.73 7.67 27.31
CA ASP A 2 11.26 6.64 26.39
C ASP A 2 11.93 6.87 25.03
N ARG A 3 12.75 5.90 24.62
CA ARG A 3 13.32 5.86 23.28
C ARG A 3 12.15 5.61 22.33
N GLU A 4 11.77 6.63 21.58
CA GLU A 4 10.99 6.52 20.37
C GLU A 4 11.56 5.37 19.52
N ARG A 5 10.88 4.24 19.53
CA ARG A 5 11.16 3.17 18.58
C ARG A 5 10.64 3.64 17.23
N THR A 6 11.47 4.36 16.52
CA THR A 6 11.29 4.66 15.10
C THR A 6 11.06 3.32 14.42
N CYS A 7 9.88 3.13 13.87
CA CYS A 7 9.48 1.90 13.16
C CYS A 7 10.15 1.87 11.77
N ALA A 8 11.47 1.95 11.73
CA ALA A 8 12.25 1.66 10.55
C ALA A 8 12.26 0.14 10.39
N VAL A 9 11.65 -0.36 9.33
CA VAL A 9 11.70 -1.80 9.01
C VAL A 9 13.13 -2.13 8.61
N PRO A 10 13.90 -2.88 9.42
CA PRO A 10 15.24 -3.30 9.04
C PRO A 10 15.14 -4.20 7.79
N ASP A 11 16.03 -4.03 6.83
CA ASP A 11 16.20 -4.86 5.63
C ASP A 11 15.30 -4.54 4.42
N LEU A 12 14.46 -3.50 4.42
CA LEU A 12 13.75 -2.99 3.24
C LEU A 12 14.37 -1.68 2.75
N GLY A 13 15.63 -1.73 2.30
CA GLY A 13 16.21 -0.58 1.61
C GLY A 13 15.73 -0.48 0.15
N PRO A 14 15.80 0.73 -0.46
CA PRO A 14 15.37 0.95 -1.86
C PRO A 14 16.02 -0.02 -2.85
N GLU A 15 17.27 -0.43 -2.61
CA GLU A 15 18.00 -1.38 -3.47
C GLU A 15 17.45 -2.82 -3.42
N VAL A 16 16.98 -3.26 -2.22
CA VAL A 16 16.39 -4.60 -2.07
C VAL A 16 15.06 -4.65 -2.80
N TYR A 17 14.28 -3.60 -2.67
CA TYR A 17 12.99 -3.46 -3.32
C TYR A 17 13.14 -3.36 -4.85
N SER A 18 14.09 -2.56 -5.33
CA SER A 18 14.42 -2.42 -6.75
C SER A 18 14.86 -3.75 -7.38
N ARG A 19 15.75 -4.51 -6.71
CA ARG A 19 16.16 -5.86 -7.19
C ARG A 19 15.00 -6.84 -7.25
N TRP A 20 14.10 -6.81 -6.29
CA TRP A 20 12.91 -7.66 -6.33
C TRP A 20 12.02 -7.30 -7.53
N ARG A 21 11.78 -6.03 -7.76
CA ARG A 21 11.00 -5.54 -8.92
C ARG A 21 11.62 -5.92 -10.27
N ALA A 22 12.94 -5.94 -10.36
CA ALA A 22 13.65 -6.34 -11.57
C ALA A 22 13.53 -7.84 -11.89
N SER A 23 13.08 -8.69 -10.95
CA SER A 23 12.81 -10.10 -11.21
C SER A 23 11.51 -10.29 -11.99
N GLU A 24 11.40 -11.32 -12.84
CA GLU A 24 10.19 -11.61 -13.64
C GLU A 24 8.93 -11.74 -12.76
N ILE A 25 9.05 -12.46 -11.63
CA ILE A 25 7.94 -12.61 -10.68
C ILE A 25 7.61 -11.28 -10.02
N GLY A 26 8.61 -10.51 -9.61
CA GLY A 26 8.42 -9.21 -8.98
C GLY A 26 7.73 -8.22 -9.92
N ALA A 27 8.21 -8.10 -11.15
CA ALA A 27 7.62 -7.22 -12.16
C ALA A 27 6.16 -7.58 -12.48
N THR A 28 5.86 -8.89 -12.62
CA THR A 28 4.47 -9.34 -12.86
C THR A 28 3.57 -9.05 -11.67
N THR A 29 4.06 -9.31 -10.45
CA THR A 29 3.32 -9.07 -9.20
C THR A 29 3.01 -7.58 -9.05
N GLU A 30 4.03 -6.73 -9.18
CA GLU A 30 3.87 -5.28 -9.04
C GLU A 30 2.92 -4.70 -10.11
N ARG A 31 3.02 -5.19 -11.35
CA ARG A 31 2.09 -4.77 -12.42
C ARG A 31 0.63 -5.08 -12.05
N LEU A 32 0.33 -6.27 -11.51
CA LEU A 32 -1.03 -6.66 -11.13
C LEU A 32 -1.52 -5.89 -9.89
N GLU A 33 -0.66 -5.68 -8.90
CA GLU A 33 -0.94 -4.85 -7.73
C GLU A 33 -1.25 -3.41 -8.14
N SER A 34 -0.35 -2.79 -8.92
CA SER A 34 -0.50 -1.42 -9.41
C SER A 34 -1.73 -1.26 -10.27
N GLN A 35 -2.01 -2.20 -11.17
CA GLN A 35 -3.22 -2.17 -12.00
C GLN A 35 -4.48 -2.17 -11.14
N LEU A 36 -4.58 -3.05 -10.15
CA LEU A 36 -5.71 -3.11 -9.23
C LEU A 36 -5.85 -1.82 -8.40
N VAL A 37 -4.75 -1.31 -7.86
CA VAL A 37 -4.74 -0.07 -7.08
C VAL A 37 -5.21 1.11 -7.94
N LEU A 38 -4.68 1.25 -9.15
CA LEU A 38 -5.00 2.34 -10.06
C LEU A 38 -6.44 2.26 -10.59
N GLU A 39 -6.99 1.04 -10.79
CA GLU A 39 -8.41 0.86 -11.10
C GLU A 39 -9.30 1.38 -9.95
N LEU A 40 -8.96 1.10 -8.69
CA LEU A 40 -9.72 1.54 -7.53
C LEU A 40 -9.56 3.04 -7.24
N VAL A 41 -8.37 3.57 -7.46
CA VAL A 41 -8.10 5.02 -7.37
C VAL A 41 -8.95 5.80 -8.37
N GLY A 42 -9.08 5.30 -9.61
CA GLY A 42 -9.85 5.92 -10.68
C GLY A 42 -9.22 7.21 -11.20
N ASN A 43 -10.04 8.17 -11.61
CA ASN A 43 -9.57 9.47 -12.13
C ASN A 43 -9.12 10.39 -10.99
N VAL A 44 -7.86 10.84 -11.06
CA VAL A 44 -7.22 11.73 -10.07
C VAL A 44 -6.73 13.06 -10.65
N GLY A 45 -7.06 13.36 -11.90
CA GLY A 45 -6.67 14.64 -12.52
C GLY A 45 -7.09 15.84 -11.68
N GLY A 46 -6.14 16.69 -11.28
CA GLY A 46 -6.33 17.85 -10.41
C GLY A 46 -6.66 17.55 -8.94
N ARG A 47 -6.73 16.27 -8.53
CA ARG A 47 -7.04 15.89 -7.15
C ARG A 47 -5.79 15.92 -6.27
N LYS A 48 -5.97 16.28 -5.00
CA LYS A 48 -4.93 16.18 -3.97
C LYS A 48 -4.87 14.74 -3.44
N VAL A 49 -3.74 14.07 -3.66
CA VAL A 49 -3.52 12.69 -3.24
C VAL A 49 -2.42 12.62 -2.19
N LEU A 50 -2.69 11.91 -1.10
CA LEU A 50 -1.68 11.54 -0.11
C LEU A 50 -1.32 10.07 -0.27
N ASP A 51 -0.04 9.78 -0.49
CA ASP A 51 0.50 8.42 -0.51
C ASP A 51 1.22 8.12 0.81
N VAL A 52 0.58 7.31 1.66
CA VAL A 52 1.07 6.96 3.01
C VAL A 52 1.93 5.71 2.91
N GLY A 53 3.19 5.79 3.37
CA GLY A 53 4.19 4.76 3.17
C GLY A 53 4.60 4.66 1.70
N CYS A 54 4.89 5.83 1.10
CA CYS A 54 5.14 5.95 -0.34
C CYS A 54 6.40 5.21 -0.83
N GLY A 55 7.22 4.68 0.07
CA GLY A 55 8.47 4.02 -0.27
C GLY A 55 9.37 4.89 -1.14
N ASP A 56 9.89 4.32 -2.24
CA ASP A 56 10.72 5.02 -3.22
C ASP A 56 9.93 5.83 -4.27
N GLY A 57 8.63 6.07 -4.03
CA GLY A 57 7.79 7.00 -4.79
C GLY A 57 7.26 6.49 -6.13
N GLU A 58 7.25 5.17 -6.38
CA GLU A 58 6.77 4.60 -7.65
C GLU A 58 5.29 4.91 -7.90
N LEU A 59 4.41 4.60 -6.91
CA LEU A 59 2.98 4.90 -7.02
C LEU A 59 2.73 6.41 -7.08
N ALA A 60 3.41 7.19 -6.23
CA ALA A 60 3.31 8.64 -6.23
C ALA A 60 3.63 9.24 -7.60
N LEU A 61 4.69 8.75 -8.28
CA LEU A 61 5.05 9.16 -9.63
C LEU A 61 3.96 8.80 -10.65
N GLU A 62 3.41 7.60 -10.58
CA GLU A 62 2.35 7.17 -11.50
C GLU A 62 1.07 8.00 -11.33
N LEU A 63 0.72 8.36 -10.09
CA LEU A 63 -0.42 9.24 -9.80
C LEU A 63 -0.17 10.68 -10.31
N ALA A 64 1.05 11.20 -10.15
CA ALA A 64 1.42 12.51 -10.68
C ALA A 64 1.35 12.55 -12.22
N LYS A 65 1.81 11.50 -12.91
CA LYS A 65 1.65 11.36 -14.38
C LYS A 65 0.19 11.37 -14.83
N ARG A 66 -0.74 10.98 -13.96
CA ARG A 66 -2.19 11.04 -14.20
C ARG A 66 -2.81 12.38 -13.81
N GLY A 67 -1.97 13.38 -13.52
CA GLY A 67 -2.38 14.76 -13.23
C GLY A 67 -2.81 15.00 -11.79
N ALA A 68 -2.52 14.11 -10.84
CA ALA A 68 -2.76 14.35 -9.42
C ALA A 68 -1.73 15.33 -8.83
N VAL A 69 -2.14 16.10 -7.84
CA VAL A 69 -1.24 16.84 -6.94
C VAL A 69 -0.87 15.91 -5.78
N VAL A 70 0.31 15.32 -5.85
CA VAL A 70 0.71 14.22 -4.97
C VAL A 70 1.60 14.70 -3.83
N THR A 71 1.32 14.20 -2.63
CA THR A 71 2.18 14.29 -1.47
C THR A 71 2.47 12.85 -0.99
N GLY A 72 3.74 12.51 -0.77
CA GLY A 72 4.14 11.20 -0.23
C GLY A 72 4.74 11.31 1.16
N ILE A 73 4.41 10.39 2.05
CA ILE A 73 5.07 10.24 3.35
C ILE A 73 5.57 8.82 3.55
N ASP A 74 6.73 8.68 4.19
CA ASP A 74 7.29 7.40 4.62
C ASP A 74 8.09 7.58 5.90
N ALA A 75 8.11 6.58 6.76
CA ALA A 75 8.88 6.61 8.01
C ALA A 75 10.41 6.49 7.77
N SER A 76 10.82 5.99 6.62
CA SER A 76 12.21 5.79 6.22
C SER A 76 12.75 7.00 5.46
N ALA A 77 13.71 7.72 6.06
CA ALA A 77 14.41 8.81 5.37
C ALA A 77 15.09 8.33 4.06
N ALA A 78 15.65 7.10 4.06
CA ALA A 78 16.28 6.53 2.88
C ALA A 78 15.29 6.30 1.73
N MET A 79 14.04 5.91 2.03
CA MET A 79 12.97 5.80 1.03
C MET A 79 12.56 7.17 0.51
N ILE A 80 12.39 8.17 1.38
CA ILE A 80 12.06 9.54 0.98
C ILE A 80 13.17 10.13 0.07
N ASP A 81 14.45 9.89 0.39
CA ASP A 81 15.54 10.35 -0.47
C ASP A 81 15.52 9.65 -1.84
N ALA A 82 15.18 8.35 -1.89
CA ALA A 82 15.01 7.63 -3.14
C ALA A 82 13.81 8.17 -3.95
N ALA A 83 12.68 8.45 -3.29
CA ALA A 83 11.49 9.02 -3.90
C ALA A 83 11.78 10.41 -4.52
N LYS A 84 12.48 11.28 -3.78
CA LYS A 84 12.89 12.60 -4.28
C LYS A 84 13.80 12.48 -5.52
N ARG A 85 14.80 11.58 -5.49
CA ARG A 85 15.65 11.35 -6.68
C ARG A 85 14.84 10.87 -7.87
N ARG A 86 13.89 9.95 -7.67
CA ARG A 86 12.99 9.47 -8.73
C ARG A 86 12.14 10.61 -9.31
N ALA A 87 11.55 11.45 -8.48
CA ALA A 87 10.75 12.59 -8.93
C ALA A 87 11.58 13.54 -9.80
N VAL A 88 12.80 13.87 -9.38
CA VAL A 88 13.74 14.71 -10.17
C VAL A 88 14.07 14.06 -11.50
N GLN A 89 14.39 12.76 -11.54
CA GLN A 89 14.70 12.02 -12.77
C GLN A 89 13.56 12.04 -13.80
N HIS A 90 12.32 12.15 -13.33
CA HIS A 90 11.12 12.16 -14.17
C HIS A 90 10.48 13.54 -14.33
N ASN A 91 11.14 14.61 -13.85
CA ASN A 91 10.62 15.98 -13.85
C ASN A 91 9.20 16.09 -13.23
N ALA A 92 8.95 15.32 -12.19
CA ALA A 92 7.66 15.31 -11.49
C ALA A 92 7.70 16.20 -10.25
N ASP A 93 6.70 17.08 -10.11
CA ASP A 93 6.52 17.93 -8.93
C ASP A 93 5.71 17.17 -7.87
N ILE A 94 6.43 16.53 -6.94
CA ILE A 94 5.85 15.72 -5.87
C ILE A 94 6.50 16.12 -4.54
N MET A 95 5.68 16.44 -3.54
CA MET A 95 6.17 16.69 -2.18
C MET A 95 6.43 15.36 -1.46
N PHE A 96 7.60 15.21 -0.86
CA PHE A 96 7.94 14.05 -0.03
C PHE A 96 8.44 14.48 1.34
N GLN A 97 7.90 13.84 2.41
CA GLN A 97 8.24 14.14 3.80
C GLN A 97 8.41 12.87 4.63
N VAL A 98 9.38 12.87 5.54
CA VAL A 98 9.52 11.79 6.53
C VAL A 98 8.43 11.94 7.58
N ALA A 99 7.54 10.95 7.69
CA ALA A 99 6.49 10.91 8.70
C ALA A 99 5.97 9.48 8.88
N THR A 100 5.34 9.21 10.03
CA THR A 100 4.72 7.91 10.32
C THR A 100 3.25 7.92 9.93
N ALA A 101 2.73 6.76 9.54
CA ALA A 101 1.31 6.61 9.21
C ALA A 101 0.36 6.81 10.41
N GLN A 102 0.88 6.63 11.65
CA GLN A 102 0.14 6.83 12.89
C GLN A 102 0.01 8.31 13.28
N GLN A 103 0.84 9.19 12.69
CA GLN A 103 0.84 10.62 12.95
C GLN A 103 1.11 11.38 11.64
N ILE A 104 0.05 11.65 10.90
CA ILE A 104 0.12 12.31 9.59
C ILE A 104 0.22 13.82 9.78
N PRO A 105 1.32 14.49 9.31
CA PRO A 105 1.61 15.89 9.63
C PRO A 105 0.85 16.89 8.74
N PHE A 106 -0.42 16.61 8.47
CA PHE A 106 -1.29 17.46 7.64
C PHE A 106 -2.61 17.77 8.36
N ALA A 107 -3.25 18.87 7.95
CA ALA A 107 -4.53 19.30 8.49
C ALA A 107 -5.65 18.27 8.18
N ALA A 108 -6.73 18.31 8.96
CA ALA A 108 -7.92 17.55 8.66
C ALA A 108 -8.54 18.00 7.32
N GLU A 109 -9.17 17.04 6.63
CA GLU A 109 -9.97 17.29 5.43
C GLU A 109 -9.18 17.95 4.26
N GLN A 110 -7.89 17.59 4.14
CA GLN A 110 -6.99 18.19 3.15
C GLN A 110 -6.94 17.42 1.82
N PHE A 111 -7.17 16.12 1.83
CA PHE A 111 -6.94 15.26 0.67
C PHE A 111 -8.23 14.67 0.09
N ASP A 112 -8.26 14.57 -1.24
CA ASP A 112 -9.33 13.93 -2.01
C ASP A 112 -9.22 12.41 -2.00
N VAL A 113 -7.98 11.91 -2.06
CA VAL A 113 -7.65 10.49 -2.07
C VAL A 113 -6.47 10.25 -1.14
N VAL A 114 -6.53 9.16 -0.38
CA VAL A 114 -5.38 8.64 0.37
C VAL A 114 -5.12 7.22 -0.09
N THR A 115 -3.86 6.93 -0.44
CA THR A 115 -3.37 5.58 -0.72
C THR A 115 -2.48 5.11 0.42
N ALA A 116 -2.56 3.82 0.79
CA ALA A 116 -1.63 3.19 1.71
C ALA A 116 -1.42 1.73 1.28
N ILE A 117 -0.29 1.49 0.59
CA ILE A 117 -0.02 0.21 -0.08
C ILE A 117 1.13 -0.52 0.61
N THR A 118 0.85 -1.73 1.15
CA THR A 118 1.79 -2.57 1.89
C THR A 118 2.44 -1.88 3.10
N VAL A 119 1.70 -1.00 3.75
CA VAL A 119 2.13 -0.24 4.93
C VAL A 119 1.70 -0.94 6.21
N LEU A 120 0.41 -1.33 6.28
CA LEU A 120 -0.18 -1.85 7.51
C LEU A 120 0.43 -3.17 7.94
N CYS A 121 1.02 -3.93 7.01
CA CYS A 121 1.72 -5.18 7.36
C CYS A 121 2.96 -4.95 8.26
N PHE A 122 3.45 -3.73 8.37
CA PHE A 122 4.56 -3.35 9.24
C PHE A 122 4.12 -2.54 10.47
N VAL A 123 2.82 -2.32 10.62
CA VAL A 123 2.24 -1.58 11.75
C VAL A 123 1.60 -2.54 12.74
N GLU A 124 1.95 -2.43 14.02
CA GLU A 124 1.45 -3.31 15.06
C GLU A 124 -0.06 -3.09 15.31
N ASP A 125 -0.46 -1.86 15.60
CA ASP A 125 -1.85 -1.44 15.69
C ASP A 125 -2.19 -0.51 14.50
N ALA A 126 -3.07 -0.97 13.61
CA ALA A 126 -3.50 -0.20 12.46
C ALA A 126 -4.62 0.81 12.77
N SER A 127 -5.26 0.71 13.94
CA SER A 127 -6.39 1.59 14.28
C SER A 127 -6.01 3.08 14.29
N PRO A 128 -4.85 3.50 14.84
CA PRO A 128 -4.40 4.88 14.73
C PRO A 128 -4.20 5.35 13.28
N VAL A 129 -3.67 4.44 12.41
CA VAL A 129 -3.46 4.76 10.99
C VAL A 129 -4.78 5.06 10.29
N PHE A 130 -5.79 4.21 10.48
CA PHE A 130 -7.12 4.44 9.89
C PHE A 130 -7.77 5.72 10.41
N ARG A 131 -7.61 6.04 11.71
CA ARG A 131 -8.12 7.33 12.27
C ARG A 131 -7.44 8.55 11.65
N GLU A 132 -6.11 8.51 11.48
CA GLU A 132 -5.37 9.61 10.84
C GLU A 132 -5.74 9.76 9.37
N ILE A 133 -5.86 8.65 8.63
CA ILE A 133 -6.34 8.68 7.24
C ILE A 133 -7.74 9.28 7.16
N ALA A 134 -8.68 8.83 7.99
CA ALA A 134 -10.03 9.39 8.02
C ALA A 134 -10.05 10.87 8.40
N ARG A 135 -9.12 11.33 9.27
CA ARG A 135 -8.97 12.73 9.66
C ARG A 135 -8.54 13.60 8.48
N VAL A 136 -7.52 13.16 7.74
CA VAL A 136 -6.97 13.98 6.64
C VAL A 136 -7.77 13.90 5.34
N LEU A 137 -8.60 12.87 5.16
CA LEU A 137 -9.57 12.79 4.07
C LEU A 137 -10.67 13.82 4.24
N ARG A 138 -11.02 14.55 3.17
CA ARG A 138 -12.20 15.40 3.13
C ARG A 138 -13.49 14.55 3.10
N PRO A 139 -14.65 15.10 3.48
CA PRO A 139 -15.94 14.45 3.22
C PRO A 139 -16.08 14.11 1.74
N GLY A 140 -16.54 12.90 1.42
CA GLY A 140 -16.55 12.34 0.06
C GLY A 140 -15.18 11.92 -0.48
N GLY A 141 -14.11 12.06 0.29
CA GLY A 141 -12.77 11.60 -0.07
C GLY A 141 -12.64 10.08 0.00
N ARG A 142 -11.74 9.53 -0.79
CA ARG A 142 -11.57 8.07 -0.98
C ARG A 142 -10.26 7.57 -0.37
N LEU A 143 -10.33 6.44 0.34
CA LEU A 143 -9.20 5.65 0.80
C LEU A 143 -9.01 4.43 -0.10
N ILE A 144 -7.77 4.17 -0.51
CA ILE A 144 -7.34 2.91 -1.12
C ILE A 144 -6.27 2.28 -0.24
N ILE A 145 -6.57 1.11 0.32
CA ILE A 145 -5.62 0.28 1.07
C ILE A 145 -5.22 -0.90 0.21
N GLY A 146 -3.92 -1.15 0.07
CA GLY A 146 -3.39 -2.38 -0.52
C GLY A 146 -2.60 -3.17 0.51
N GLU A 147 -2.95 -4.44 0.75
CA GLU A 147 -2.32 -5.25 1.79
C GLU A 147 -2.05 -6.70 1.39
N LEU A 148 -1.08 -7.30 2.06
CA LEU A 148 -0.71 -8.69 1.86
C LEU A 148 -1.75 -9.62 2.48
N GLY A 149 -2.34 -10.49 1.65
CA GLY A 149 -3.41 -11.40 2.05
C GLY A 149 -2.94 -12.50 3.00
N LYS A 150 -3.68 -12.70 4.11
CA LYS A 150 -3.38 -13.65 5.20
C LYS A 150 -3.46 -15.11 4.75
N TRP A 151 -4.39 -15.44 3.87
CA TRP A 151 -4.71 -16.81 3.44
C TRP A 151 -4.22 -17.08 2.01
N SER A 152 -2.92 -16.87 1.77
CA SER A 152 -2.30 -17.07 0.46
C SER A 152 -1.06 -17.95 0.55
N SER A 153 -0.66 -18.58 -0.56
CA SER A 153 0.61 -19.28 -0.68
C SER A 153 1.81 -18.35 -0.43
N TRP A 154 1.66 -17.08 -0.75
CA TRP A 154 2.67 -16.04 -0.50
C TRP A 154 2.83 -15.77 1.00
N ALA A 155 1.73 -15.65 1.75
CA ALA A 155 1.77 -15.49 3.19
C ALA A 155 2.36 -16.71 3.89
N ALA A 156 2.02 -17.93 3.44
CA ALA A 156 2.62 -19.14 3.94
C ALA A 156 4.14 -19.15 3.76
N GLY A 157 4.65 -18.82 2.58
CA GLY A 157 6.08 -18.70 2.31
C GLY A 157 6.78 -17.62 3.14
N ARG A 158 6.12 -16.49 3.41
CA ARG A 158 6.65 -15.42 4.28
C ARG A 158 6.72 -15.87 5.75
N ARG A 159 5.71 -16.61 6.26
CA ARG A 159 5.72 -17.20 7.61
C ARG A 159 6.83 -18.25 7.78
N ILE A 160 7.06 -19.10 6.79
CA ILE A 160 8.18 -20.05 6.80
C ILE A 160 9.51 -19.30 6.90
N ARG A 161 9.70 -18.23 6.13
CA ARG A 161 10.91 -17.38 6.21
C ARG A 161 11.05 -16.70 7.58
N ALA A 162 9.93 -16.26 8.18
CA ALA A 162 9.94 -15.70 9.53
C ALA A 162 10.44 -16.72 10.55
N TRP A 163 9.97 -17.97 10.44
CA TRP A 163 10.40 -19.09 11.27
C TRP A 163 11.89 -19.44 11.05
N LEU A 164 12.37 -19.37 9.78
CA LEU A 164 13.77 -19.57 9.41
C LEU A 164 14.69 -18.38 9.75
N GLY A 165 14.23 -17.38 10.48
CA GLY A 165 15.06 -16.31 11.03
C GLY A 165 14.98 -14.95 10.32
N SER A 166 14.15 -14.78 9.29
CA SER A 166 13.97 -13.47 8.63
C SER A 166 13.40 -12.44 9.61
N ARG A 167 14.19 -11.41 9.94
CA ARG A 167 13.76 -10.30 10.82
C ARG A 167 12.57 -9.55 10.24
N LEU A 168 12.58 -9.30 8.93
CA LEU A 168 11.51 -8.62 8.21
C LEU A 168 10.16 -9.33 8.39
N TRP A 169 10.09 -10.63 8.09
CA TRP A 169 8.83 -11.35 8.10
C TRP A 169 8.36 -11.75 9.50
N ARG A 170 9.23 -11.70 10.51
CA ARG A 170 8.80 -11.84 11.92
C ARG A 170 7.94 -10.68 12.39
N GLN A 171 8.13 -9.48 11.83
CA GLN A 171 7.33 -8.30 12.15
C GLN A 171 6.10 -8.18 11.22
N GLY A 172 6.08 -8.93 10.11
CA GLY A 172 5.01 -8.88 9.12
C GLY A 172 3.67 -9.38 9.68
N ARG A 173 2.66 -8.53 9.64
CA ARG A 173 1.27 -8.84 10.04
C ARG A 173 0.39 -8.93 8.80
N PHE A 174 -0.15 -10.11 8.55
CA PHE A 174 -1.06 -10.36 7.43
C PHE A 174 -2.50 -10.25 7.90
N ARG A 175 -3.30 -9.44 7.21
CA ARG A 175 -4.69 -9.19 7.55
C ARG A 175 -5.65 -9.89 6.59
N THR A 176 -6.88 -10.11 7.03
CA THR A 176 -7.99 -10.57 6.19
C THR A 176 -8.78 -9.37 5.67
N ALA A 177 -9.59 -9.59 4.64
CA ALA A 177 -10.54 -8.57 4.16
C ALA A 177 -11.48 -8.12 5.28
N HIS A 178 -11.96 -9.04 6.11
CA HIS A 178 -12.85 -8.75 7.24
C HIS A 178 -12.18 -7.83 8.28
N GLU A 179 -10.91 -8.11 8.64
CA GLU A 179 -10.14 -7.27 9.57
C GLU A 179 -9.95 -5.85 9.01
N LEU A 180 -9.66 -5.70 7.70
CA LEU A 180 -9.51 -4.40 7.04
C LEU A 180 -10.85 -3.62 6.99
N CYS A 181 -11.95 -4.30 6.66
CA CYS A 181 -13.29 -3.69 6.67
C CYS A 181 -13.68 -3.22 8.07
N GLY A 182 -13.39 -4.00 9.10
CA GLY A 182 -13.64 -3.64 10.49
C GLY A 182 -12.88 -2.38 10.92
N LEU A 183 -11.58 -2.28 10.56
CA LEU A 183 -10.75 -1.10 10.84
C LEU A 183 -11.27 0.15 10.12
N ALA A 184 -11.65 0.03 8.85
CA ALA A 184 -12.24 1.13 8.08
C ALA A 184 -13.54 1.61 8.70
N GLY A 185 -14.45 0.70 9.06
CA GLY A 185 -15.73 1.01 9.71
C GLY A 185 -15.56 1.68 11.08
N GLN A 186 -14.61 1.21 11.91
CA GLN A 186 -14.29 1.83 13.21
C GLN A 186 -13.74 3.27 13.06
N ALA A 187 -13.11 3.58 11.94
CA ALA A 187 -12.64 4.93 11.61
C ALA A 187 -13.72 5.81 10.94
N GLY A 188 -14.96 5.31 10.79
CA GLY A 188 -16.07 6.03 10.17
C GLY A 188 -16.02 6.07 8.65
N LEU A 189 -15.29 5.15 8.02
CA LEU A 189 -15.20 5.02 6.56
C LEU A 189 -16.18 3.95 6.07
N MET A 190 -16.85 4.22 4.97
CA MET A 190 -17.75 3.26 4.30
C MET A 190 -16.98 2.48 3.25
N VAL A 191 -16.87 1.17 3.41
CA VAL A 191 -16.22 0.28 2.44
C VAL A 191 -17.09 0.13 1.20
N GLU A 192 -16.53 0.44 0.03
CA GLU A 192 -17.21 0.28 -1.25
C GLU A 192 -16.91 -1.09 -1.88
N SER A 193 -15.66 -1.53 -1.80
CA SER A 193 -15.23 -2.80 -2.37
C SER A 193 -13.95 -3.34 -1.74
N VAL A 194 -13.80 -4.66 -1.77
CA VAL A 194 -12.53 -5.35 -1.51
C VAL A 194 -12.29 -6.32 -2.65
N ARG A 195 -11.12 -6.23 -3.26
CA ARG A 195 -10.73 -7.05 -4.41
C ARG A 195 -9.40 -7.74 -4.12
N GLY A 196 -9.23 -8.94 -4.67
CA GLY A 196 -7.99 -9.69 -4.57
C GLY A 196 -7.13 -9.58 -5.82
N ALA A 197 -5.83 -9.89 -5.67
CA ALA A 197 -4.90 -10.13 -6.77
C ALA A 197 -3.84 -11.15 -6.31
N ILE A 198 -3.08 -11.68 -7.28
CA ILE A 198 -1.96 -12.59 -7.06
C ILE A 198 -2.42 -13.93 -6.49
N TYR A 199 -3.15 -14.69 -7.32
CA TYR A 199 -3.66 -16.02 -6.96
C TYR A 199 -2.71 -17.17 -7.34
N TYR A 200 -1.55 -16.86 -7.90
CA TYR A 200 -0.55 -17.85 -8.32
C TYR A 200 0.53 -18.05 -7.26
N PRO A 201 1.09 -19.24 -7.14
CA PRO A 201 2.25 -19.51 -6.30
C PRO A 201 3.51 -18.88 -6.91
N ARG A 202 4.59 -18.77 -6.11
CA ARG A 202 5.87 -18.14 -6.53
C ARG A 202 6.69 -19.01 -7.52
N TRP A 203 6.05 -19.69 -8.44
CA TRP A 203 6.69 -20.48 -9.48
C TRP A 203 6.49 -19.81 -10.83
N GLY A 204 7.59 -19.49 -11.55
CA GLY A 204 7.54 -18.71 -12.78
C GLY A 204 6.57 -19.27 -13.85
N PHE A 205 6.47 -20.58 -14.00
CA PHE A 205 5.51 -21.20 -14.91
C PHE A 205 4.04 -20.95 -14.50
N ALA A 206 3.74 -21.10 -13.20
CA ALA A 206 2.39 -20.86 -12.69
C ALA A 206 1.98 -19.38 -12.81
N THR A 207 2.93 -18.47 -12.65
CA THR A 207 2.71 -17.03 -12.84
C THR A 207 2.25 -16.73 -14.26
N ARG A 208 2.93 -17.27 -15.28
CA ARG A 208 2.57 -17.04 -16.69
C ARG A 208 1.20 -17.60 -17.05
N LEU A 209 0.87 -18.78 -16.52
CA LEU A 209 -0.39 -19.49 -16.84
C LEU A 209 -1.60 -18.85 -16.14
N LEU A 210 -1.47 -18.43 -14.88
CA LEU A 210 -2.58 -18.00 -14.03
C LEU A 210 -2.79 -16.50 -14.01
N SER A 211 -1.78 -15.69 -14.35
CA SER A 211 -1.89 -14.23 -14.33
C SER A 211 -3.00 -13.65 -15.23
N PRO A 212 -3.38 -14.24 -16.39
CA PRO A 212 -4.48 -13.72 -17.18
C PRO A 212 -5.85 -13.81 -16.49
N CYS A 213 -6.04 -14.82 -15.62
CA CYS A 213 -7.29 -15.03 -14.89
C CYS A 213 -7.35 -14.26 -13.56
N ASP A 214 -6.25 -13.63 -13.15
CA ASP A 214 -6.08 -13.03 -11.83
C ASP A 214 -7.13 -11.96 -11.54
N SER A 215 -7.36 -11.04 -12.46
CA SER A 215 -8.34 -9.95 -12.29
C SER A 215 -9.79 -10.44 -12.20
N ALA A 216 -10.14 -11.52 -12.89
CA ALA A 216 -11.47 -12.13 -12.82
C ALA A 216 -11.68 -12.78 -11.44
N LEU A 217 -10.70 -13.56 -10.96
CA LEU A 217 -10.70 -14.14 -9.62
C LEU A 217 -10.79 -13.07 -8.54
N GLY A 218 -10.04 -11.98 -8.69
CA GLY A 218 -10.00 -10.88 -7.73
C GLY A 218 -11.33 -10.14 -7.55
N ARG A 219 -12.24 -10.23 -8.52
CA ARG A 219 -13.61 -9.71 -8.39
C ARG A 219 -14.55 -10.65 -7.67
N LEU A 220 -14.26 -11.95 -7.68
CA LEU A 220 -15.12 -12.98 -7.09
C LEU A 220 -14.78 -13.31 -5.64
N THR A 221 -13.50 -13.26 -5.28
CA THR A 221 -13.05 -13.67 -3.94
C THR A 221 -11.75 -12.99 -3.54
N THR A 222 -11.54 -12.83 -2.23
CA THR A 222 -10.25 -12.45 -1.65
C THR A 222 -9.53 -13.65 -1.02
N PHE A 223 -10.17 -14.81 -0.96
CA PHE A 223 -9.56 -16.03 -0.42
C PHE A 223 -8.48 -16.54 -1.38
N GLY A 224 -7.29 -16.79 -0.85
CA GLY A 224 -6.13 -17.21 -1.65
C GLY A 224 -5.33 -16.06 -2.28
N ALA A 225 -5.84 -14.84 -2.27
CA ALA A 225 -5.15 -13.67 -2.81
C ALA A 225 -3.85 -13.37 -2.06
N GLY A 226 -2.75 -13.21 -2.79
CA GLY A 226 -1.46 -12.74 -2.25
C GLY A 226 -1.45 -11.27 -1.89
N PHE A 227 -2.31 -10.50 -2.55
CA PHE A 227 -2.55 -9.08 -2.33
C PHE A 227 -4.06 -8.80 -2.34
N MET A 228 -4.51 -7.88 -1.50
CA MET A 228 -5.90 -7.43 -1.43
C MET A 228 -5.91 -5.91 -1.45
N ALA A 229 -6.84 -5.33 -2.21
CA ALA A 229 -7.06 -3.90 -2.21
C ALA A 229 -8.49 -3.58 -1.77
N LEU A 230 -8.62 -2.64 -0.82
CA LEU A 230 -9.88 -2.13 -0.28
C LEU A 230 -10.06 -0.68 -0.75
N SER A 231 -11.26 -0.36 -1.23
CA SER A 231 -11.74 1.02 -1.44
C SER A 231 -12.77 1.37 -0.39
N ALA A 232 -12.61 2.52 0.24
CA ALA A 232 -13.57 3.07 1.19
C ALA A 232 -13.71 4.58 0.99
N VAL A 233 -14.85 5.13 1.36
CA VAL A 233 -15.17 6.57 1.25
C VAL A 233 -15.49 7.15 2.61
N LYS A 234 -14.98 8.34 2.89
CA LYS A 234 -15.45 9.14 4.03
C LYS A 234 -16.82 9.71 3.70
N PRO A 235 -17.87 9.42 4.49
CA PRO A 235 -19.21 9.94 4.24
C PRO A 235 -19.21 11.45 4.05
N ALA A 236 -20.01 11.96 3.10
CA ALA A 236 -20.35 13.36 3.03
C ALA A 236 -21.19 13.71 4.27
N ARG A 237 -20.88 14.84 4.92
CA ARG A 237 -21.68 15.33 6.04
C ARG A 237 -23.05 15.78 5.54
#